data_be3d6fb946a5a4e56a62f6ed4811682e
#
_entry.id   be3d6fb946a5a4e56a62f6ed4811682e
#
_cell.length_a   1.000
_cell.length_b   1.000
_cell.length_c   1.000
_cell.angle_alpha   90.00
_cell.angle_beta   90.00
_cell.angle_gamma   90.00
#
_symmetry.space_group_name_H-M   'P 1'
#
loop_
_entity.id
_entity.type
_entity.pdbx_description
1 polymer ?
#
loop_
_entity_poly.entity_id
_entity_poly.type
_entity_poly.pdbx_seq_one_letter_code
_entity_poly.pdbx_strand_id
1 'polypeptide(L)'
;AGPCLLVYPEVKRLMFRIAMRILLGFQPRQASPDGEQQLVEAFEEMIRNLFSLPIDVPFSGLYRGLRARNIIHAKIEENIRAKMARKEPEGGYKDALQLLMEHTQGNGEQLNMQELKESATELLFGGHETTASAATSLIAFLGLHHDVLQKVRKELQVKGLLCSPNQEKQLDMEVLEQLKYTGCVIKETLRLSPPVPGGFRIALKTLELNGYQIPKGWNVIYSICDTHDVADLFTNKDEFNPDRFMSPSPEDSSRFSFIPFGGGLRSCVGKEFAKVLLKIFTVELARSCDWQLLNGPPTMKTGPIVYPVDNLPTKFIGFSGQI
;
A
#
# COMPACT_ATOMS: atom_id res chain seq x y z
N ALA A 1 -15.57 9.37 -25.65
CA ALA A 1 -15.81 9.21 -24.21
C ALA A 1 -15.17 7.90 -23.79
N GLY A 2 -14.17 7.95 -22.88
CA GLY A 2 -13.53 6.75 -22.36
C GLY A 2 -14.50 5.86 -21.56
N PRO A 3 -14.20 4.55 -21.39
CA PRO A 3 -15.03 3.64 -20.61
C PRO A 3 -15.04 4.05 -19.13
N CYS A 4 -16.15 3.76 -18.44
CA CYS A 4 -16.22 3.84 -16.99
C CYS A 4 -15.43 2.66 -16.39
N LEU A 5 -14.55 2.97 -15.46
CA LEU A 5 -13.73 1.98 -14.76
C LEU A 5 -14.06 1.98 -13.27
N LEU A 6 -14.17 0.82 -12.66
CA LEU A 6 -14.19 0.66 -11.22
C LEU A 6 -12.73 0.65 -10.73
N VAL A 7 -12.29 1.77 -10.16
CA VAL A 7 -10.87 2.01 -9.86
C VAL A 7 -10.31 1.03 -8.82
N TYR A 8 -11.03 0.79 -7.73
CA TYR A 8 -10.49 0.02 -6.62
C TYR A 8 -10.07 -1.42 -7.01
N PRO A 9 -10.91 -2.21 -7.73
CA PRO A 9 -10.50 -3.54 -8.18
C PRO A 9 -9.30 -3.53 -9.13
N GLU A 10 -9.21 -2.54 -10.04
CA GLU A 10 -8.10 -2.45 -10.99
C GLU A 10 -6.78 -2.07 -10.29
N VAL A 11 -6.85 -1.13 -9.36
CA VAL A 11 -5.68 -0.73 -8.56
C VAL A 11 -5.23 -1.90 -7.66
N LYS A 12 -6.15 -2.65 -7.05
CA LYS A 12 -5.82 -3.86 -6.29
C LYS A 12 -5.06 -4.87 -7.15
N ARG A 13 -5.57 -5.16 -8.35
CA ARG A 13 -4.93 -6.09 -9.28
C ARG A 13 -3.54 -5.62 -9.69
N LEU A 14 -3.39 -4.33 -9.98
CA LEU A 14 -2.09 -3.73 -10.31
C LEU A 14 -1.09 -3.87 -9.15
N MET A 15 -1.49 -3.46 -7.94
CA MET A 15 -0.62 -3.52 -6.75
C MET A 15 -0.26 -4.96 -6.37
N PHE A 16 -1.19 -5.90 -6.55
CA PHE A 16 -0.93 -7.32 -6.35
C PHE A 16 0.16 -7.84 -7.29
N ARG A 17 0.08 -7.52 -8.59
CA ARG A 17 1.10 -7.88 -9.58
C ARG A 17 2.47 -7.29 -9.25
N ILE A 18 2.51 -6.02 -8.85
CA ILE A 18 3.75 -5.35 -8.44
C ILE A 18 4.34 -6.04 -7.21
N ALA A 19 3.53 -6.32 -6.17
CA ALA A 19 3.98 -6.99 -4.96
C ALA A 19 4.48 -8.42 -5.25
N MET A 20 3.76 -9.19 -6.05
CA MET A 20 4.18 -10.53 -6.49
C MET A 20 5.56 -10.49 -7.16
N ARG A 21 5.79 -9.52 -8.03
CA ARG A 21 7.04 -9.41 -8.78
C ARG A 21 8.18 -8.89 -7.92
N ILE A 22 7.97 -7.80 -7.18
CA ILE A 22 9.03 -7.09 -6.47
C ILE A 22 9.32 -7.73 -5.10
N LEU A 23 8.29 -8.17 -4.38
CA LEU A 23 8.48 -8.74 -3.05
C LEU A 23 8.77 -10.24 -3.08
N LEU A 24 8.13 -10.98 -3.98
CA LEU A 24 8.25 -12.44 -4.04
C LEU A 24 9.02 -12.96 -5.26
N GLY A 25 9.35 -12.10 -6.22
CA GLY A 25 10.14 -12.44 -7.40
C GLY A 25 9.44 -13.36 -8.40
N PHE A 26 8.10 -13.38 -8.42
CA PHE A 26 7.36 -14.13 -9.43
C PHE A 26 7.65 -13.58 -10.85
N GLN A 27 8.02 -14.45 -11.76
CA GLN A 27 8.29 -14.07 -13.15
C GLN A 27 7.00 -14.10 -13.97
N PRO A 28 6.75 -13.13 -14.86
CA PRO A 28 5.55 -13.09 -15.70
C PRO A 28 5.35 -14.33 -16.58
N ARG A 29 6.44 -15.04 -16.90
CA ARG A 29 6.42 -16.25 -17.72
C ARG A 29 6.06 -17.53 -16.94
N GLN A 30 6.04 -17.47 -15.60
CA GLN A 30 5.75 -18.63 -14.74
C GLN A 30 4.28 -18.72 -14.37
N ALA A 31 3.54 -17.62 -14.46
CA ALA A 31 2.10 -17.61 -14.25
C ALA A 31 1.40 -17.64 -15.61
N SER A 32 0.69 -18.73 -15.90
CA SER A 32 -0.35 -18.64 -16.93
C SER A 32 -1.36 -17.57 -16.49
N PRO A 33 -2.03 -16.84 -17.40
CA PRO A 33 -3.08 -15.88 -17.03
C PRO A 33 -4.10 -16.47 -16.04
N ASP A 34 -4.46 -17.73 -16.22
CA ASP A 34 -5.36 -18.47 -15.33
C ASP A 34 -4.75 -18.71 -13.93
N GLY A 35 -3.46 -18.98 -13.84
CA GLY A 35 -2.77 -19.19 -12.56
C GLY A 35 -2.61 -17.91 -11.73
N GLU A 36 -2.39 -16.76 -12.38
CA GLU A 36 -2.38 -15.45 -11.72
C GLU A 36 -3.76 -15.11 -11.19
N GLN A 37 -4.80 -15.28 -12.02
CA GLN A 37 -6.18 -15.02 -11.64
C GLN A 37 -6.60 -15.89 -10.45
N GLN A 38 -6.28 -17.18 -10.47
CA GLN A 38 -6.55 -18.10 -9.36
C GLN A 38 -5.89 -17.65 -8.05
N LEU A 39 -4.66 -17.12 -8.13
CA LEU A 39 -3.95 -16.64 -6.94
C LEU A 39 -4.58 -15.35 -6.39
N VAL A 40 -4.99 -14.42 -7.26
CA VAL A 40 -5.74 -13.21 -6.87
C VAL A 40 -7.03 -13.59 -6.17
N GLU A 41 -7.83 -14.48 -6.75
CA GLU A 41 -9.10 -14.94 -6.18
C GLU A 41 -8.92 -15.65 -4.83
N ALA A 42 -7.90 -16.52 -4.73
CA ALA A 42 -7.57 -17.17 -3.46
C ALA A 42 -7.16 -16.15 -2.41
N PHE A 43 -6.39 -15.13 -2.78
CA PHE A 43 -5.97 -14.10 -1.85
C PHE A 43 -7.17 -13.25 -1.37
N GLU A 44 -8.05 -12.84 -2.27
CA GLU A 44 -9.27 -12.12 -1.92
C GLU A 44 -10.20 -12.96 -1.02
N GLU A 45 -10.34 -14.25 -1.29
CA GLU A 45 -11.16 -15.14 -0.46
C GLU A 45 -10.55 -15.30 0.94
N MET A 46 -9.23 -15.42 1.05
CA MET A 46 -8.54 -15.47 2.34
C MET A 46 -8.80 -14.19 3.16
N ILE A 47 -8.63 -13.01 2.54
CA ILE A 47 -8.83 -11.72 3.21
C ILE A 47 -10.29 -11.51 3.62
N ARG A 48 -11.23 -11.86 2.75
CA ARG A 48 -12.67 -11.77 3.05
C ARG A 48 -13.07 -12.57 4.29
N ASN A 49 -12.36 -13.66 4.56
CA ASN A 49 -12.63 -14.55 5.69
C ASN A 49 -11.70 -14.37 6.88
N LEU A 50 -10.85 -13.33 6.88
CA LEU A 50 -9.84 -13.08 7.93
C LEU A 50 -10.45 -12.94 9.33
N PHE A 51 -11.63 -12.33 9.43
CA PHE A 51 -12.38 -12.13 10.69
C PHE A 51 -13.59 -13.04 10.84
N SER A 52 -13.61 -14.18 10.14
CA SER A 52 -14.69 -15.16 10.31
C SER A 52 -14.63 -15.82 11.69
N LEU A 53 -15.78 -16.35 12.12
CA LEU A 53 -15.85 -17.11 13.37
C LEU A 53 -14.91 -18.32 13.32
N PRO A 54 -14.26 -18.69 14.44
CA PRO A 54 -13.30 -19.80 14.52
C PRO A 54 -14.02 -21.17 14.53
N ILE A 55 -14.87 -21.41 13.53
CA ILE A 55 -15.63 -22.63 13.36
C ILE A 55 -15.18 -23.28 12.06
N ASP A 56 -14.43 -24.39 12.16
CA ASP A 56 -13.91 -25.12 11.00
C ASP A 56 -14.87 -26.27 10.61
N VAL A 57 -15.93 -25.88 9.90
CA VAL A 57 -16.87 -26.84 9.29
C VAL A 57 -17.00 -26.50 7.79
N PRO A 58 -17.32 -27.47 6.92
CA PRO A 58 -17.53 -27.22 5.50
C PRO A 58 -18.46 -26.01 5.27
N PHE A 59 -18.07 -25.15 4.32
CA PHE A 59 -18.75 -23.90 3.94
C PHE A 59 -18.65 -22.74 4.94
N SER A 60 -18.06 -22.90 6.12
CA SER A 60 -17.80 -21.79 7.04
C SER A 60 -16.76 -20.80 6.45
N GLY A 61 -16.71 -19.59 7.02
CA GLY A 61 -15.71 -18.58 6.61
C GLY A 61 -14.29 -19.07 6.89
N LEU A 62 -14.02 -19.62 8.09
CA LEU A 62 -12.71 -20.17 8.42
C LEU A 62 -12.28 -21.28 7.45
N TYR A 63 -13.16 -22.24 7.15
CA TYR A 63 -12.88 -23.32 6.19
C TYR A 63 -12.49 -22.77 4.81
N ARG A 64 -13.25 -21.78 4.28
CA ARG A 64 -12.93 -21.14 2.99
C ARG A 64 -11.61 -20.40 3.04
N GLY A 65 -11.36 -19.63 4.10
CA GLY A 65 -10.10 -18.91 4.30
C GLY A 65 -8.88 -19.82 4.37
N LEU A 66 -8.98 -20.94 5.11
CA LEU A 66 -7.91 -21.93 5.21
C LEU A 66 -7.63 -22.62 3.87
N ARG A 67 -8.69 -22.97 3.12
CA ARG A 67 -8.55 -23.55 1.78
C ARG A 67 -7.87 -22.57 0.82
N ALA A 68 -8.27 -21.31 0.84
CA ALA A 68 -7.65 -20.24 0.04
C ALA A 68 -6.18 -20.06 0.41
N ARG A 69 -5.84 -20.00 1.72
CA ARG A 69 -4.46 -19.96 2.20
C ARG A 69 -3.62 -21.13 1.67
N ASN A 70 -4.17 -22.33 1.66
CA ASN A 70 -3.44 -23.51 1.19
C ASN A 70 -3.10 -23.42 -0.30
N ILE A 71 -3.97 -22.84 -1.14
CA ILE A 71 -3.68 -22.55 -2.56
C ILE A 71 -2.52 -21.56 -2.67
N ILE A 72 -2.56 -20.48 -1.89
CA ILE A 72 -1.51 -19.46 -1.86
C ILE A 72 -0.18 -20.09 -1.42
N HIS A 73 -0.18 -20.85 -0.33
CA HIS A 73 1.02 -21.51 0.21
C HIS A 73 1.63 -22.51 -0.78
N ALA A 74 0.82 -23.26 -1.53
CA ALA A 74 1.32 -24.17 -2.56
C ALA A 74 2.08 -23.41 -3.66
N LYS A 75 1.55 -22.28 -4.12
CA LYS A 75 2.21 -21.45 -5.14
C LYS A 75 3.46 -20.75 -4.63
N ILE A 76 3.45 -20.26 -3.39
CA ILE A 76 4.63 -19.68 -2.75
C ILE A 76 5.71 -20.75 -2.56
N GLU A 77 5.36 -21.95 -2.13
CA GLU A 77 6.31 -23.06 -1.97
C GLU A 77 6.96 -23.44 -3.31
N GLU A 78 6.19 -23.52 -4.39
CA GLU A 78 6.72 -23.73 -5.75
C GLU A 78 7.76 -22.66 -6.11
N ASN A 79 7.47 -21.39 -5.84
CA ASN A 79 8.39 -20.27 -6.09
C ASN A 79 9.65 -20.35 -5.21
N ILE A 80 9.52 -20.65 -3.92
CA ILE A 80 10.66 -20.82 -2.98
C ILE A 80 11.57 -21.96 -3.45
N ARG A 81 11.01 -23.12 -3.81
CA ARG A 81 11.77 -24.26 -4.32
C ARG A 81 12.49 -23.93 -5.63
N ALA A 82 11.84 -23.19 -6.52
CA ALA A 82 12.46 -22.72 -7.76
C ALA A 82 13.63 -21.76 -7.50
N LYS A 83 13.52 -20.87 -6.49
CA LYS A 83 14.62 -20.00 -6.06
C LYS A 83 15.78 -20.78 -5.46
N MET A 84 15.51 -21.74 -4.59
CA MET A 84 16.55 -22.61 -3.99
C MET A 84 17.31 -23.44 -5.03
N ALA A 85 16.65 -23.83 -6.12
CA ALA A 85 17.26 -24.61 -7.20
C ALA A 85 18.08 -23.79 -8.19
N ARG A 86 17.89 -22.44 -8.22
CA ARG A 86 18.63 -21.56 -9.13
C ARG A 86 19.99 -21.20 -8.52
N LYS A 87 21.05 -21.35 -9.30
CA LYS A 87 22.31 -20.64 -9.07
C LYS A 87 22.14 -19.24 -9.64
N GLU A 88 21.87 -18.24 -8.81
CA GLU A 88 21.76 -16.88 -9.28
C GLU A 88 23.11 -16.35 -9.76
N PRO A 89 23.13 -15.61 -10.89
CA PRO A 89 24.34 -14.88 -11.29
C PRO A 89 24.63 -13.79 -10.26
N GLU A 90 25.88 -13.63 -9.86
CA GLU A 90 26.34 -12.52 -9.02
C GLU A 90 25.94 -11.18 -9.65
N GLY A 91 25.23 -10.32 -8.90
CA GLY A 91 24.84 -8.98 -9.31
C GLY A 91 23.41 -8.81 -9.88
N GLY A 92 22.55 -9.84 -9.83
CA GLY A 92 21.15 -9.74 -10.21
C GLY A 92 20.29 -9.01 -9.16
N TYR A 93 19.10 -8.51 -9.60
CA TYR A 93 18.11 -7.95 -8.67
C TYR A 93 17.60 -9.05 -7.71
N LYS A 94 17.65 -8.77 -6.42
CA LYS A 94 17.12 -9.65 -5.37
C LYS A 94 15.80 -9.09 -4.84
N ASP A 95 14.76 -9.91 -4.87
CA ASP A 95 13.48 -9.58 -4.25
C ASP A 95 13.51 -9.75 -2.73
N ALA A 96 12.47 -9.24 -2.04
CA ALA A 96 12.44 -9.24 -0.58
C ALA A 96 12.45 -10.65 0.03
N LEU A 97 11.78 -11.63 -0.62
CA LEU A 97 11.78 -13.01 -0.17
C LEU A 97 13.19 -13.64 -0.29
N GLN A 98 13.90 -13.36 -1.37
CA GLN A 98 15.28 -13.80 -1.55
C GLN A 98 16.20 -13.24 -0.48
N LEU A 99 16.11 -11.94 -0.19
CA LEU A 99 16.88 -11.30 0.87
C LEU A 99 16.58 -11.90 2.25
N LEU A 100 15.31 -12.20 2.53
CA LEU A 100 14.90 -12.86 3.77
C LEU A 100 15.53 -14.24 3.91
N MET A 101 15.50 -15.07 2.85
CA MET A 101 16.08 -16.40 2.82
C MET A 101 17.59 -16.37 3.08
N GLU A 102 18.32 -15.46 2.41
CA GLU A 102 19.76 -15.31 2.55
C GLU A 102 20.18 -14.80 3.95
N HIS A 103 19.44 -13.81 4.47
CA HIS A 103 19.74 -13.22 5.77
C HIS A 103 19.60 -14.24 6.91
N THR A 104 18.56 -15.06 6.88
CA THR A 104 18.31 -16.07 7.90
C THR A 104 19.33 -17.22 7.83
N GLN A 105 19.79 -17.59 6.62
CA GLN A 105 20.87 -18.56 6.45
C GLN A 105 22.21 -18.05 7.02
N GLY A 106 22.51 -16.77 6.76
CA GLY A 106 23.76 -16.13 7.21
C GLY A 106 23.87 -15.99 8.73
N ASN A 107 22.76 -15.84 9.43
CA ASN A 107 22.70 -15.63 10.89
C ASN A 107 22.53 -16.94 11.67
N GLY A 108 22.43 -18.10 11.03
CA GLY A 108 22.18 -19.39 11.66
C GLY A 108 20.76 -19.62 12.16
N GLU A 109 19.84 -18.68 11.87
CA GLU A 109 18.42 -18.77 12.17
C GLU A 109 17.63 -19.11 10.88
N GLN A 110 17.91 -20.28 10.32
CA GLN A 110 17.27 -20.68 9.06
C GLN A 110 15.76 -20.89 9.27
N LEU A 111 14.96 -20.10 8.58
CA LEU A 111 13.51 -20.27 8.52
C LEU A 111 13.17 -21.60 7.83
N ASN A 112 12.23 -22.34 8.41
CA ASN A 112 11.70 -23.53 7.77
C ASN A 112 10.71 -23.16 6.63
N MET A 113 10.32 -24.13 5.83
CA MET A 113 9.43 -23.91 4.68
C MET A 113 8.08 -23.27 5.06
N GLN A 114 7.54 -23.64 6.24
CA GLN A 114 6.26 -23.09 6.70
C GLN A 114 6.41 -21.62 7.09
N GLU A 115 7.46 -21.26 7.82
CA GLU A 115 7.77 -19.88 8.19
C GLU A 115 8.03 -18.99 6.95
N LEU A 116 8.72 -19.52 5.95
CA LEU A 116 8.94 -18.81 4.69
C LEU A 116 7.62 -18.55 3.94
N LYS A 117 6.71 -19.53 3.89
CA LYS A 117 5.38 -19.36 3.26
C LYS A 117 4.54 -18.32 4.00
N GLU A 118 4.56 -18.35 5.32
CA GLU A 118 3.83 -17.38 6.16
C GLU A 118 4.40 -15.97 5.98
N SER A 119 5.71 -15.80 6.06
CA SER A 119 6.38 -14.52 5.83
C SER A 119 6.11 -13.97 4.43
N ALA A 120 6.15 -14.80 3.39
CA ALA A 120 5.83 -14.40 2.03
C ALA A 120 4.36 -13.98 1.88
N THR A 121 3.43 -14.66 2.56
CA THR A 121 2.01 -14.30 2.59
C THR A 121 1.80 -12.95 3.28
N GLU A 122 2.49 -12.69 4.39
CA GLU A 122 2.47 -11.41 5.10
C GLU A 122 3.06 -10.28 4.26
N LEU A 123 4.18 -10.50 3.58
CA LEU A 123 4.78 -9.53 2.65
C LEU A 123 3.80 -9.17 1.54
N LEU A 124 3.13 -10.15 0.96
CA LEU A 124 2.14 -9.93 -0.09
C LEU A 124 0.93 -9.14 0.43
N PHE A 125 0.37 -9.53 1.58
CA PHE A 125 -0.74 -8.81 2.21
C PHE A 125 -0.37 -7.35 2.53
N GLY A 126 0.74 -7.14 3.23
CA GLY A 126 1.19 -5.81 3.63
C GLY A 126 1.51 -4.92 2.44
N GLY A 127 2.10 -5.47 1.38
CA GLY A 127 2.60 -4.71 0.24
C GLY A 127 1.55 -4.29 -0.78
N HIS A 128 0.44 -5.02 -0.94
CA HIS A 128 -0.53 -4.69 -1.98
C HIS A 128 -1.83 -4.08 -1.47
N GLU A 129 -2.50 -4.65 -0.47
CA GLU A 129 -3.81 -4.19 0.00
C GLU A 129 -3.76 -2.74 0.51
N THR A 130 -2.79 -2.44 1.36
CA THR A 130 -2.62 -1.11 1.93
C THR A 130 -2.24 -0.07 0.89
N THR A 131 -1.36 -0.42 -0.04
CA THR A 131 -0.94 0.47 -1.13
C THR A 131 -2.06 0.69 -2.14
N ALA A 132 -2.88 -0.34 -2.42
CA ALA A 132 -4.05 -0.19 -3.27
C ALA A 132 -5.09 0.76 -2.67
N SER A 133 -5.34 0.67 -1.37
CA SER A 133 -6.18 1.61 -0.64
C SER A 133 -5.68 3.05 -0.76
N ALA A 134 -4.38 3.28 -0.46
CA ALA A 134 -3.77 4.61 -0.55
C ALA A 134 -3.82 5.18 -1.99
N ALA A 135 -3.51 4.37 -3.01
CA ALA A 135 -3.55 4.78 -4.40
C ALA A 135 -4.99 5.10 -4.86
N THR A 136 -5.98 4.35 -4.39
CA THR A 136 -7.39 4.63 -4.67
C THR A 136 -7.85 5.93 -4.03
N SER A 137 -7.48 6.18 -2.76
CA SER A 137 -7.76 7.46 -2.08
C SER A 137 -7.07 8.62 -2.77
N LEU A 138 -5.85 8.43 -3.26
CA LEU A 138 -5.11 9.44 -4.04
C LEU A 138 -5.83 9.80 -5.35
N ILE A 139 -6.35 8.82 -6.11
CA ILE A 139 -7.18 9.07 -7.29
C ILE A 139 -8.43 9.87 -6.91
N ALA A 140 -9.09 9.50 -5.81
CA ALA A 140 -10.27 10.20 -5.33
C ALA A 140 -9.97 11.66 -5.00
N PHE A 141 -8.94 11.92 -4.17
CA PHE A 141 -8.59 13.28 -3.78
C PHE A 141 -8.14 14.14 -4.96
N LEU A 142 -7.27 13.64 -5.83
CA LEU A 142 -6.83 14.40 -7.02
C LEU A 142 -7.96 14.62 -8.02
N GLY A 143 -8.94 13.72 -8.11
CA GLY A 143 -10.12 13.90 -8.94
C GLY A 143 -11.09 14.96 -8.41
N LEU A 144 -11.13 15.14 -7.07
CA LEU A 144 -11.93 16.17 -6.41
C LEU A 144 -11.22 17.53 -6.34
N HIS A 145 -9.88 17.54 -6.33
CA HIS A 145 -9.03 18.73 -6.19
C HIS A 145 -8.16 18.91 -7.42
N HIS A 146 -8.79 19.34 -8.51
CA HIS A 146 -8.11 19.49 -9.80
C HIS A 146 -6.99 20.54 -9.78
N ASP A 147 -7.10 21.56 -8.94
CA ASP A 147 -6.06 22.56 -8.69
C ASP A 147 -4.78 21.92 -8.12
N VAL A 148 -4.92 20.94 -7.20
CA VAL A 148 -3.80 20.17 -6.66
C VAL A 148 -3.17 19.31 -7.76
N LEU A 149 -3.97 18.67 -8.61
CA LEU A 149 -3.47 17.90 -9.76
C LEU A 149 -2.66 18.79 -10.71
N GLN A 150 -3.12 20.01 -10.98
CA GLN A 150 -2.36 20.97 -11.79
C GLN A 150 -1.03 21.38 -11.15
N LYS A 151 -0.98 21.54 -9.83
CA LYS A 151 0.30 21.80 -9.13
C LYS A 151 1.26 20.61 -9.25
N VAL A 152 0.78 19.36 -9.15
CA VAL A 152 1.59 18.14 -9.41
C VAL A 152 2.13 18.19 -10.84
N ARG A 153 1.29 18.42 -11.84
CA ARG A 153 1.71 18.52 -13.24
C ARG A 153 2.75 19.62 -13.47
N LYS A 154 2.57 20.77 -12.83
CA LYS A 154 3.57 21.84 -12.89
C LYS A 154 4.92 21.42 -12.32
N GLU A 155 4.94 20.68 -11.20
CA GLU A 155 6.18 20.09 -10.67
C GLU A 155 6.80 19.13 -11.69
N LEU A 156 6.02 18.23 -12.30
CA LEU A 156 6.47 17.31 -13.34
C LEU A 156 7.02 18.04 -14.57
N GLN A 157 6.36 19.11 -15.00
CA GLN A 157 6.81 19.94 -16.14
C GLN A 157 8.17 20.56 -15.86
N VAL A 158 8.35 21.18 -14.69
CA VAL A 158 9.65 21.79 -14.27
C VAL A 158 10.77 20.74 -14.22
N LYS A 159 10.45 19.48 -13.90
CA LYS A 159 11.41 18.37 -13.88
C LYS A 159 11.62 17.69 -15.24
N GLY A 160 10.91 18.15 -16.29
CA GLY A 160 10.97 17.54 -17.62
C GLY A 160 10.35 16.15 -17.70
N LEU A 161 9.35 15.86 -16.84
CA LEU A 161 8.64 14.58 -16.78
C LEU A 161 7.31 14.58 -17.51
N LEU A 162 6.81 15.75 -17.95
CA LEU A 162 5.66 15.91 -18.83
C LEU A 162 6.12 16.06 -20.29
N CYS A 163 6.91 15.12 -20.78
CA CYS A 163 7.38 15.16 -22.16
C CYS A 163 6.50 14.31 -23.08
N SER A 164 6.53 14.65 -24.39
CA SER A 164 5.89 13.84 -25.43
C SER A 164 6.33 12.35 -25.35
N PRO A 165 5.50 11.40 -25.81
CA PRO A 165 5.74 9.94 -25.68
C PRO A 165 7.09 9.44 -26.19
N ASN A 166 7.79 10.23 -27.01
CA ASN A 166 9.10 9.88 -27.59
C ASN A 166 10.31 10.37 -26.77
N GLN A 167 10.09 11.04 -25.63
CA GLN A 167 11.14 11.57 -24.74
C GLN A 167 10.87 11.20 -23.28
N GLU A 168 10.55 9.94 -23.01
CA GLU A 168 10.33 9.48 -21.65
C GLU A 168 11.64 9.56 -20.84
N LYS A 169 11.72 10.56 -19.96
CA LYS A 169 12.76 10.60 -18.95
C LYS A 169 12.50 9.45 -17.96
N GLN A 170 13.50 8.61 -17.78
CA GLN A 170 13.43 7.49 -16.85
C GLN A 170 13.26 8.01 -15.42
N LEU A 171 12.32 7.42 -14.68
CA LEU A 171 12.11 7.69 -13.26
C LEU A 171 13.14 6.90 -12.45
N ASP A 172 14.18 7.55 -11.99
CA ASP A 172 15.13 7.01 -11.02
C ASP A 172 14.87 7.55 -9.61
N MET A 173 15.60 7.02 -8.64
CA MET A 173 15.42 7.42 -7.24
C MET A 173 15.75 8.88 -7.00
N GLU A 174 16.77 9.44 -7.68
CA GLU A 174 17.16 10.84 -7.53
C GLU A 174 16.05 11.78 -8.00
N VAL A 175 15.45 11.49 -9.16
CA VAL A 175 14.30 12.23 -9.68
C VAL A 175 13.10 12.13 -8.73
N LEU A 176 12.79 10.94 -8.22
CA LEU A 176 11.67 10.74 -7.29
C LEU A 176 11.85 11.50 -5.97
N GLU A 177 13.08 11.60 -5.44
CA GLU A 177 13.37 12.38 -4.24
C GLU A 177 13.14 13.87 -4.44
N GLN A 178 13.36 14.38 -5.64
CA GLN A 178 13.14 15.79 -6.00
C GLN A 178 11.66 16.17 -6.16
N LEU A 179 10.74 15.20 -6.25
CA LEU A 179 9.30 15.44 -6.34
C LEU A 179 8.72 15.74 -4.95
N LYS A 180 8.90 16.97 -4.48
CA LYS A 180 8.54 17.40 -3.13
C LYS A 180 7.03 17.61 -2.99
N TYR A 181 6.41 18.32 -3.93
CA TYR A 181 4.97 18.57 -3.87
C TYR A 181 4.16 17.28 -4.03
N THR A 182 4.55 16.42 -4.95
CA THR A 182 3.97 15.06 -5.08
C THR A 182 4.08 14.29 -3.75
N GLY A 183 5.22 14.42 -3.05
CA GLY A 183 5.40 13.87 -1.71
C GLY A 183 4.41 14.43 -0.68
N CYS A 184 4.13 15.75 -0.72
CA CYS A 184 3.13 16.40 0.13
C CYS A 184 1.72 15.91 -0.16
N VAL A 185 1.36 15.71 -1.43
CA VAL A 185 0.08 15.13 -1.85
C VAL A 185 -0.12 13.74 -1.26
N ILE A 186 0.91 12.89 -1.31
CA ILE A 186 0.85 11.53 -0.72
C ILE A 186 0.71 11.61 0.80
N LYS A 187 1.45 12.48 1.48
CA LYS A 187 1.33 12.67 2.94
C LYS A 187 -0.08 13.11 3.32
N GLU A 188 -0.66 14.07 2.62
CA GLU A 188 -2.03 14.55 2.90
C GLU A 188 -3.08 13.49 2.61
N THR A 189 -2.91 12.70 1.56
CA THR A 189 -3.75 11.52 1.30
C THR A 189 -3.71 10.54 2.45
N LEU A 190 -2.52 10.21 2.96
CA LEU A 190 -2.36 9.30 4.10
C LEU A 190 -2.80 9.88 5.44
N ARG A 191 -2.84 11.20 5.58
CA ARG A 191 -3.40 11.87 6.75
C ARG A 191 -4.90 11.72 6.83
N LEU A 192 -5.61 12.05 5.74
CA LEU A 192 -7.07 12.02 5.67
C LEU A 192 -7.65 10.62 5.50
N SER A 193 -6.93 9.75 4.78
CA SER A 193 -7.40 8.39 4.48
C SER A 193 -6.26 7.39 4.69
N PRO A 194 -5.82 7.17 5.94
CA PRO A 194 -4.82 6.14 6.22
C PRO A 194 -5.41 4.76 5.90
N PRO A 195 -4.72 3.91 5.11
CA PRO A 195 -5.22 2.57 4.75
C PRO A 195 -5.53 1.70 5.96
N VAL A 196 -4.75 1.84 7.03
CA VAL A 196 -4.93 1.15 8.31
C VAL A 196 -5.34 2.20 9.34
N PRO A 197 -6.57 2.12 9.88
CA PRO A 197 -7.09 3.17 10.79
C PRO A 197 -6.46 3.15 12.18
N GLY A 198 -5.80 2.05 12.57
CA GLY A 198 -5.18 1.89 13.89
C GLY A 198 -4.48 0.55 14.04
N GLY A 199 -4.04 0.23 15.25
CA GLY A 199 -3.35 -1.02 15.49
C GLY A 199 -3.48 -1.51 16.92
N PHE A 200 -3.11 -2.78 17.12
CA PHE A 200 -3.23 -3.49 18.39
C PHE A 200 -1.85 -3.72 19.01
N ARG A 201 -1.78 -3.61 20.34
CA ARG A 201 -0.60 -3.94 21.14
C ARG A 201 -1.02 -4.73 22.37
N ILE A 202 -0.10 -5.48 22.94
CA ILE A 202 -0.29 -6.13 24.24
C ILE A 202 0.69 -5.49 25.22
N ALA A 203 0.20 -5.09 26.39
CA ALA A 203 1.03 -4.56 27.47
C ALA A 203 1.95 -5.68 28.03
N LEU A 204 3.25 -5.62 27.76
CA LEU A 204 4.23 -6.62 28.22
C LEU A 204 4.53 -6.48 29.72
N LYS A 205 4.27 -5.32 30.29
CA LYS A 205 4.33 -4.98 31.72
C LYS A 205 3.23 -4.03 32.09
N THR A 206 2.85 -3.98 33.35
CA THR A 206 1.95 -2.93 33.85
C THR A 206 2.61 -1.57 33.63
N LEU A 207 1.87 -0.64 33.08
CA LEU A 207 2.32 0.74 32.82
C LEU A 207 1.26 1.74 33.24
N GLU A 208 1.68 2.96 33.52
CA GLU A 208 0.79 4.10 33.83
C GLU A 208 0.79 5.07 32.65
N LEU A 209 -0.39 5.53 32.26
CA LEU A 209 -0.60 6.50 31.21
C LEU A 209 -1.66 7.52 31.65
N ASN A 210 -1.29 8.79 31.76
CA ASN A 210 -2.18 9.87 32.17
C ASN A 210 -2.96 9.58 33.49
N GLY A 211 -2.30 8.95 34.47
CA GLY A 211 -2.92 8.59 35.76
C GLY A 211 -3.74 7.30 35.75
N TYR A 212 -3.86 6.64 34.58
CA TYR A 212 -4.54 5.35 34.45
C TYR A 212 -3.52 4.21 34.42
N GLN A 213 -3.79 3.16 35.20
CA GLN A 213 -2.98 1.96 35.19
C GLN A 213 -3.45 0.98 34.10
N ILE A 214 -2.55 0.60 33.21
CA ILE A 214 -2.78 -0.42 32.18
C ILE A 214 -2.06 -1.71 32.62
N PRO A 215 -2.80 -2.75 33.04
CA PRO A 215 -2.21 -3.98 33.52
C PRO A 215 -1.46 -4.75 32.43
N LYS A 216 -0.43 -5.51 32.85
CA LYS A 216 0.24 -6.49 31.98
C LYS A 216 -0.79 -7.46 31.36
N GLY A 217 -0.65 -7.75 30.07
CA GLY A 217 -1.50 -8.65 29.29
C GLY A 217 -2.75 -7.98 28.69
N TRP A 218 -3.02 -6.73 29.00
CA TRP A 218 -4.13 -6.01 28.38
C TRP A 218 -3.83 -5.69 26.91
N ASN A 219 -4.88 -5.79 26.08
CA ASN A 219 -4.84 -5.30 24.71
C ASN A 219 -5.02 -3.80 24.69
N VAL A 220 -4.13 -3.12 24.00
CA VAL A 220 -4.15 -1.66 23.79
C VAL A 220 -4.41 -1.41 22.31
N ILE A 221 -5.44 -0.64 22.01
CA ILE A 221 -5.75 -0.20 20.65
C ILE A 221 -5.35 1.26 20.51
N TYR A 222 -4.59 1.60 19.51
CA TYR A 222 -4.30 2.98 19.14
C TYR A 222 -4.92 3.31 17.79
N SER A 223 -5.42 4.52 17.63
CA SER A 223 -6.01 5.01 16.38
C SER A 223 -5.04 5.91 15.65
N ILE A 224 -4.77 5.63 14.37
CA ILE A 224 -4.02 6.49 13.48
C ILE A 224 -4.92 7.65 13.02
N CYS A 225 -6.17 7.34 12.64
CA CYS A 225 -7.13 8.35 12.19
C CYS A 225 -7.35 9.42 13.23
N ASP A 226 -7.70 9.03 14.49
CA ASP A 226 -7.97 9.98 15.56
C ASP A 226 -6.71 10.74 15.96
N THR A 227 -5.52 10.11 15.88
CA THR A 227 -4.25 10.83 16.11
C THR A 227 -4.08 11.97 15.10
N HIS A 228 -4.39 11.74 13.83
CA HIS A 228 -4.31 12.78 12.80
C HIS A 228 -5.43 13.83 12.95
N ASP A 229 -6.58 13.45 13.50
CA ASP A 229 -7.73 14.33 13.69
C ASP A 229 -7.57 15.27 14.89
N VAL A 230 -7.03 14.77 16.01
CA VAL A 230 -6.87 15.55 17.25
C VAL A 230 -5.55 16.30 17.34
N ALA A 231 -4.63 16.12 16.42
CA ALA A 231 -3.34 16.79 16.44
C ALA A 231 -3.52 18.29 16.13
N ASP A 232 -3.19 19.15 17.09
CA ASP A 232 -3.28 20.62 16.98
C ASP A 232 -2.45 21.21 15.83
N LEU A 233 -1.58 20.39 15.22
CA LEU A 233 -0.73 20.76 14.09
C LEU A 233 -1.50 20.93 12.76
N PHE A 234 -2.69 20.37 12.67
CA PHE A 234 -3.46 20.35 11.42
C PHE A 234 -4.63 21.33 11.48
N THR A 235 -4.38 22.60 11.15
CA THR A 235 -5.44 23.60 10.95
C THR A 235 -6.31 23.20 9.76
N ASN A 236 -7.63 23.47 9.80
CA ASN A 236 -8.58 23.06 8.76
C ASN A 236 -8.41 21.57 8.43
N LYS A 237 -8.47 20.74 9.46
CA LYS A 237 -8.12 19.30 9.40
C LYS A 237 -8.93 18.50 8.38
N ASP A 238 -10.15 18.93 8.05
CA ASP A 238 -11.06 18.26 7.12
C ASP A 238 -10.77 18.60 5.65
N GLU A 239 -9.94 19.63 5.39
CA GLU A 239 -9.55 20.03 4.06
C GLU A 239 -8.38 19.20 3.53
N PHE A 240 -8.47 18.80 2.25
CA PHE A 240 -7.34 18.22 1.53
C PHE A 240 -6.40 19.34 1.06
N ASN A 241 -5.38 19.59 1.84
CA ASN A 241 -4.41 20.67 1.59
C ASN A 241 -2.96 20.17 1.69
N PRO A 242 -2.37 19.70 0.60
CA PRO A 242 -0.98 19.24 0.58
C PRO A 242 0.06 20.32 0.94
N ASP A 243 -0.27 21.60 0.76
CA ASP A 243 0.65 22.71 1.07
C ASP A 243 1.03 22.75 2.55
N ARG A 244 0.24 22.15 3.45
CA ARG A 244 0.57 21.99 4.89
C ARG A 244 1.84 21.18 5.14
N PHE A 245 2.23 20.31 4.21
CA PHE A 245 3.44 19.50 4.29
C PHE A 245 4.64 20.13 3.56
N MET A 246 4.50 21.35 3.04
CA MET A 246 5.63 22.16 2.63
C MET A 246 6.39 22.65 3.88
N SER A 247 7.60 23.16 3.71
CA SER A 247 8.44 23.60 4.83
C SER A 247 7.90 24.90 5.48
N PRO A 248 7.79 24.98 6.84
CA PRO A 248 8.03 23.91 7.81
C PRO A 248 6.91 22.86 7.80
N SER A 249 7.29 21.58 7.82
CA SER A 249 6.33 20.49 7.83
C SER A 249 5.78 20.23 9.25
N PRO A 250 4.49 19.88 9.44
CA PRO A 250 3.96 19.52 10.75
C PRO A 250 4.72 18.38 11.42
N GLU A 251 5.25 17.43 10.67
CA GLU A 251 6.03 16.30 11.19
C GLU A 251 7.38 16.73 11.80
N ASP A 252 7.91 17.93 11.46
CA ASP A 252 9.15 18.47 12.04
C ASP A 252 8.95 18.93 13.48
N SER A 253 7.70 19.24 13.88
CA SER A 253 7.37 19.76 15.21
C SER A 253 6.97 18.67 16.19
N SER A 254 6.46 17.52 15.74
CA SER A 254 6.05 16.41 16.58
C SER A 254 6.14 15.06 15.90
N ARG A 255 6.94 14.18 16.48
CA ARG A 255 7.21 12.83 15.96
C ARG A 255 5.98 11.92 15.87
N PHE A 256 4.98 12.11 16.72
CA PHE A 256 3.85 11.21 16.87
C PHE A 256 2.51 11.81 16.45
N SER A 257 2.48 13.03 15.96
CA SER A 257 1.25 13.67 15.46
C SER A 257 0.89 13.28 14.03
N PHE A 258 1.86 12.78 13.26
CA PHE A 258 1.64 12.23 11.92
C PHE A 258 2.28 10.85 11.80
N ILE A 259 1.46 9.79 11.92
CA ILE A 259 1.91 8.40 12.05
C ILE A 259 1.23 7.45 11.05
N PRO A 260 1.12 7.77 9.75
CA PRO A 260 0.39 6.91 8.81
C PRO A 260 1.03 5.52 8.65
N PHE A 261 2.29 5.36 9.03
CA PHE A 261 3.04 4.11 9.04
C PHE A 261 3.27 3.57 10.46
N GLY A 262 2.55 4.10 11.45
CA GLY A 262 2.79 3.80 12.84
C GLY A 262 4.10 4.39 13.37
N GLY A 263 4.51 3.99 14.58
CA GLY A 263 5.71 4.49 15.26
C GLY A 263 6.43 3.43 16.11
N GLY A 264 7.67 3.75 16.49
CA GLY A 264 8.50 2.87 17.33
C GLY A 264 9.02 1.63 16.60
N LEU A 265 9.34 0.59 17.36
CA LEU A 265 9.94 -0.66 16.86
C LEU A 265 9.01 -1.45 15.91
N ARG A 266 7.72 -1.18 15.92
CA ARG A 266 6.70 -1.81 15.07
C ARG A 266 6.20 -0.89 13.96
N SER A 267 6.95 0.15 13.62
CA SER A 267 6.66 0.96 12.43
C SER A 267 6.72 0.11 11.15
N CYS A 268 6.00 0.55 10.12
CA CYS A 268 5.91 -0.19 8.85
C CYS A 268 7.29 -0.40 8.23
N VAL A 269 7.66 -1.66 7.98
CA VAL A 269 8.90 -2.03 7.30
C VAL A 269 8.90 -1.60 5.84
N GLY A 270 7.71 -1.60 5.19
CA GLY A 270 7.51 -1.22 3.79
C GLY A 270 7.31 0.27 3.54
N LYS A 271 7.52 1.14 4.53
CA LYS A 271 7.26 2.58 4.44
C LYS A 271 7.90 3.24 3.22
N GLU A 272 9.18 2.99 2.96
CA GLU A 272 9.89 3.63 1.84
C GLU A 272 9.46 3.01 0.50
N PHE A 273 9.23 1.69 0.45
CA PHE A 273 8.66 1.03 -0.72
C PHE A 273 7.29 1.62 -1.10
N ALA A 274 6.38 1.78 -0.13
CA ALA A 274 5.06 2.35 -0.36
C ALA A 274 5.13 3.80 -0.86
N LYS A 275 6.00 4.63 -0.28
CA LYS A 275 6.19 6.02 -0.72
C LYS A 275 6.69 6.11 -2.15
N VAL A 276 7.70 5.31 -2.50
CA VAL A 276 8.26 5.25 -3.86
C VAL A 276 7.20 4.80 -4.84
N LEU A 277 6.47 3.73 -4.53
CA LEU A 277 5.43 3.19 -5.39
C LEU A 277 4.28 4.20 -5.61
N LEU A 278 3.82 4.87 -4.55
CA LEU A 278 2.80 5.90 -4.67
C LEU A 278 3.28 7.12 -5.46
N LYS A 279 4.57 7.52 -5.35
CA LYS A 279 5.14 8.59 -6.19
C LYS A 279 5.14 8.20 -7.66
N ILE A 280 5.66 7.02 -8.01
CA ILE A 280 5.65 6.51 -9.38
C ILE A 280 4.21 6.46 -9.91
N PHE A 281 3.29 5.91 -9.14
CA PHE A 281 1.88 5.82 -9.51
C PHE A 281 1.26 7.20 -9.78
N THR A 282 1.55 8.19 -8.92
CA THR A 282 1.07 9.57 -9.09
C THR A 282 1.62 10.22 -10.35
N VAL A 283 2.91 10.04 -10.62
CA VAL A 283 3.56 10.57 -11.83
C VAL A 283 2.94 9.96 -13.08
N GLU A 284 2.82 8.63 -13.14
CA GLU A 284 2.25 7.93 -14.29
C GLU A 284 0.81 8.35 -14.56
N LEU A 285 0.01 8.46 -13.51
CA LEU A 285 -1.37 8.90 -13.60
C LEU A 285 -1.48 10.35 -14.10
N ALA A 286 -0.73 11.28 -13.48
CA ALA A 286 -0.79 12.70 -13.78
C ALA A 286 -0.32 13.03 -15.20
N ARG A 287 0.68 12.27 -15.73
CA ARG A 287 1.19 12.48 -17.10
C ARG A 287 0.37 11.80 -18.18
N SER A 288 -0.44 10.82 -17.82
CA SER A 288 -1.14 9.98 -18.80
C SER A 288 -2.59 10.35 -19.01
N CYS A 289 -3.29 10.83 -17.99
CA CYS A 289 -4.73 11.05 -18.08
C CYS A 289 -5.27 12.14 -17.15
N ASP A 290 -6.43 12.64 -17.53
CA ASP A 290 -7.41 13.29 -16.66
C ASP A 290 -8.49 12.31 -16.28
N TRP A 291 -9.22 12.59 -15.19
CA TRP A 291 -10.33 11.73 -14.78
C TRP A 291 -11.41 12.50 -14.02
N GLN A 292 -12.60 11.94 -14.06
CA GLN A 292 -13.77 12.44 -13.36
C GLN A 292 -14.42 11.32 -12.56
N LEU A 293 -14.63 11.57 -11.27
CA LEU A 293 -15.42 10.69 -10.42
C LEU A 293 -16.89 10.79 -10.80
N LEU A 294 -17.56 9.67 -11.00
CA LEU A 294 -18.94 9.66 -11.46
C LEU A 294 -19.96 9.90 -10.33
N ASN A 295 -19.63 9.50 -9.10
CA ASN A 295 -20.52 9.59 -7.95
C ASN A 295 -20.10 10.69 -6.94
N GLY A 296 -19.16 11.58 -7.29
CA GLY A 296 -18.60 12.57 -6.37
C GLY A 296 -17.71 11.95 -5.27
N PRO A 297 -17.64 12.56 -4.07
CA PRO A 297 -16.81 12.04 -2.98
C PRO A 297 -17.23 10.63 -2.58
N PRO A 298 -16.29 9.65 -2.50
CA PRO A 298 -16.61 8.28 -2.14
C PRO A 298 -16.95 8.13 -0.66
N THR A 299 -17.90 7.25 -0.35
CA THR A 299 -18.09 6.76 1.02
C THR A 299 -17.07 5.66 1.30
N MET A 300 -16.19 5.90 2.30
CA MET A 300 -15.16 4.95 2.69
C MET A 300 -15.65 4.03 3.81
N LYS A 301 -15.25 2.76 3.76
CA LYS A 301 -15.44 1.75 4.83
C LYS A 301 -14.12 1.06 5.15
N THR A 302 -14.06 0.43 6.33
CA THR A 302 -12.92 -0.38 6.77
C THR A 302 -13.31 -1.85 6.85
N GLY A 303 -12.51 -2.72 6.23
CA GLY A 303 -12.75 -4.15 6.34
C GLY A 303 -11.72 -5.06 5.64
N PRO A 304 -10.55 -5.36 6.23
CA PRO A 304 -9.81 -4.72 7.33
C PRO A 304 -9.07 -3.43 6.93
N ILE A 305 -8.93 -3.18 5.63
CA ILE A 305 -8.29 -2.01 5.04
C ILE A 305 -9.38 -1.03 4.57
N VAL A 306 -9.08 0.25 4.53
CA VAL A 306 -10.00 1.29 4.06
C VAL A 306 -10.24 1.16 2.55
N TYR A 307 -11.50 1.21 2.13
CA TYR A 307 -11.89 1.08 0.73
C TYR A 307 -13.17 1.87 0.40
N PRO A 308 -13.37 2.31 -0.85
CA PRO A 308 -14.61 2.96 -1.29
C PRO A 308 -15.72 1.92 -1.51
N VAL A 309 -16.91 2.18 -0.96
CA VAL A 309 -18.06 1.23 -0.99
C VAL A 309 -18.53 0.93 -2.42
N ASP A 310 -18.46 1.91 -3.30
CA ASP A 310 -18.89 1.84 -4.69
C ASP A 310 -17.75 1.46 -5.66
N ASN A 311 -16.56 1.06 -5.16
CA ASN A 311 -15.36 0.79 -5.95
C ASN A 311 -14.82 1.97 -6.76
N LEU A 312 -15.23 3.20 -6.46
CA LEU A 312 -14.81 4.45 -7.10
C LEU A 312 -15.01 4.45 -8.62
N PRO A 313 -16.26 4.49 -9.12
CA PRO A 313 -16.53 4.57 -10.55
C PRO A 313 -15.97 5.87 -11.15
N THR A 314 -15.08 5.75 -12.11
CA THR A 314 -14.30 6.86 -12.65
C THR A 314 -14.22 6.79 -14.17
N LYS A 315 -14.33 7.93 -14.83
CA LYS A 315 -14.12 8.08 -16.26
C LYS A 315 -12.75 8.67 -16.51
N PHE A 316 -11.89 7.98 -17.24
CA PHE A 316 -10.57 8.45 -17.61
C PHE A 316 -10.57 9.01 -19.03
N ILE A 317 -9.79 10.07 -19.25
CA ILE A 317 -9.61 10.78 -20.51
C ILE A 317 -8.11 10.95 -20.71
N GLY A 318 -7.61 10.66 -21.91
CA GLY A 318 -6.18 10.84 -22.19
C GLY A 318 -5.76 12.31 -22.00
N PHE A 319 -4.62 12.52 -21.35
CA PHE A 319 -4.04 13.84 -21.17
C PHE A 319 -3.11 14.18 -22.33
N SER A 320 -3.34 15.33 -23.00
CA SER A 320 -2.58 15.72 -24.20
C SER A 320 -1.26 16.44 -23.92
N GLY A 321 -0.90 16.61 -22.63
CA GLY A 321 0.35 17.28 -22.23
C GLY A 321 0.34 18.81 -22.27
N GLN A 322 -0.78 19.44 -22.62
CA GLN A 322 -0.95 20.90 -22.54
C GLN A 322 -1.51 21.28 -21.16
N ILE A 323 -0.78 22.12 -20.42
CA ILE A 323 -1.19 22.72 -19.14
C ILE A 323 -1.50 24.19 -19.39
#